data_34cf75e5014d3fac041fa3cf402fb5ef
#
_entry.id   34cf75e5014d3fac041fa3cf402fb5ef
#
_cell.length_a   1.000
_cell.length_b   1.000
_cell.length_c   1.000
_cell.angle_alpha   90.00
_cell.angle_beta   90.00
_cell.angle_gamma   90.00
#
_symmetry.space_group_name_H-M   'P 1'
#
loop_
_entity.id
_entity.type
_entity.pdbx_description
1 polymer ?
#
loop_
_entity_poly.entity_id
_entity_poly.type
_entity_poly.pdbx_seq_one_letter_code
_entity_poly.pdbx_strand_id
1 'polypeptide(L)'
;DASALTALGLHALQHRGQEGCGIVSYDGKNYHSEKRQGLVGDHFTKENVIKKLPGNFAIGHNRYSTTGETSLRNIQPFFADLYDGGLSVAHNGNLTNAISLRETLVKDGAIFRTTSDTETIVQLIAKSKRNKIIDKIIDALFQIQGGYALVLMTNKKLVGIRDPFGIRPLVIGKLKNSYILASETCALDIVGASFIREVENGEIIVVEDKKIT
;
A
#
# COMPACT_ATOMS: atom_id res chain seq x y z
N ASP A 1 0.80 -14.97 -11.04
CA ASP A 1 0.12 -13.67 -11.19
C ASP A 1 -0.03 -13.03 -9.82
N ALA A 2 0.68 -11.91 -9.60
CA ALA A 2 0.72 -11.23 -8.31
C ALA A 2 -0.67 -10.67 -7.92
N SER A 3 -1.42 -10.18 -8.89
CA SER A 3 -2.74 -9.58 -8.64
C SER A 3 -3.77 -10.61 -8.18
N ALA A 4 -3.75 -11.82 -8.72
CA ALA A 4 -4.64 -12.89 -8.28
C ALA A 4 -4.35 -13.30 -6.84
N LEU A 5 -3.07 -13.43 -6.47
CA LEU A 5 -2.67 -13.70 -5.07
C LEU A 5 -3.05 -12.54 -4.15
N THR A 6 -2.87 -11.31 -4.60
CA THR A 6 -3.28 -10.11 -3.84
C THR A 6 -4.79 -10.10 -3.62
N ALA A 7 -5.59 -10.43 -4.64
CA ALA A 7 -7.04 -10.53 -4.50
C ALA A 7 -7.47 -11.59 -3.48
N LEU A 8 -6.84 -12.77 -3.49
CA LEU A 8 -7.08 -13.81 -2.48
C LEU A 8 -6.72 -13.33 -1.07
N GLY A 9 -5.55 -12.69 -0.90
CA GLY A 9 -5.14 -12.12 0.38
C GLY A 9 -6.12 -11.05 0.88
N LEU A 10 -6.57 -10.15 0.00
CA LEU A 10 -7.59 -9.15 0.35
C LEU A 10 -8.93 -9.79 0.71
N HIS A 11 -9.32 -10.88 0.05
CA HIS A 11 -10.53 -11.62 0.40
C HIS A 11 -10.44 -12.20 1.83
N ALA A 12 -9.31 -12.78 2.20
CA ALA A 12 -9.08 -13.24 3.58
C ALA A 12 -9.09 -12.09 4.59
N LEU A 13 -8.68 -10.88 4.17
CA LEU A 13 -8.67 -9.67 4.99
C LEU A 13 -9.97 -8.84 4.89
N GLN A 14 -11.06 -9.40 4.37
CA GLN A 14 -12.30 -8.65 4.13
C GLN A 14 -12.91 -8.07 5.41
N HIS A 15 -12.70 -8.72 6.55
CA HIS A 15 -13.13 -8.24 7.87
C HIS A 15 -12.48 -6.90 8.27
N ARG A 16 -11.39 -6.51 7.62
CA ARG A 16 -10.67 -5.24 7.87
C ARG A 16 -11.23 -4.05 7.09
N GLY A 17 -12.14 -4.28 6.15
CA GLY A 17 -12.80 -3.21 5.40
C GLY A 17 -13.72 -3.77 4.33
N GLN A 18 -14.92 -3.20 4.21
CA GLN A 18 -16.00 -3.70 3.34
C GLN A 18 -16.54 -2.64 2.36
N GLU A 19 -16.08 -1.40 2.48
CA GLU A 19 -16.62 -0.28 1.70
C GLU A 19 -16.04 -0.16 0.30
N GLY A 20 -14.83 -0.64 0.14
CA GLY A 20 -14.16 -0.61 -1.14
C GLY A 20 -12.84 -1.36 -1.11
N CYS A 21 -12.40 -1.76 -2.27
CA CYS A 21 -11.17 -2.50 -2.46
C CYS A 21 -10.44 -2.04 -3.72
N GLY A 22 -9.13 -2.13 -3.70
CA GLY A 22 -8.31 -1.76 -4.83
C GLY A 22 -7.04 -2.58 -4.92
N ILE A 23 -6.57 -2.74 -6.14
CA ILE A 23 -5.29 -3.39 -6.45
C ILE A 23 -4.56 -2.53 -7.48
N VAL A 24 -3.26 -2.36 -7.26
CA VAL A 24 -2.33 -1.80 -8.24
C VAL A 24 -1.28 -2.86 -8.54
N SER A 25 -1.02 -3.11 -9.83
CA SER A 25 0.02 -4.02 -10.29
C SER A 25 1.03 -3.32 -11.18
N TYR A 26 2.20 -3.93 -11.34
CA TYR A 26 3.26 -3.47 -12.24
C TYR A 26 3.75 -4.62 -13.11
N ASP A 27 3.71 -4.45 -14.43
CA ASP A 27 4.04 -5.49 -15.42
C ASP A 27 5.51 -5.45 -15.90
N GLY A 28 6.31 -4.56 -15.34
CA GLY A 28 7.69 -4.29 -15.76
C GLY A 28 7.84 -3.05 -16.64
N LYS A 29 6.72 -2.46 -17.10
CA LYS A 29 6.68 -1.24 -17.90
C LYS A 29 5.66 -0.25 -17.37
N ASN A 30 4.44 -0.72 -17.11
CA ASN A 30 3.29 0.12 -16.75
C ASN A 30 2.68 -0.31 -15.43
N TYR A 31 2.11 0.65 -14.73
CA TYR A 31 1.23 0.43 -13.59
C TYR A 31 -0.21 0.31 -14.06
N HIS A 32 -0.90 -0.67 -13.49
CA HIS A 32 -2.33 -0.94 -13.75
C HIS A 32 -3.09 -0.84 -12.44
N SER A 33 -4.24 -0.20 -12.44
CA SER A 33 -5.03 0.04 -11.23
C SER A 33 -6.50 -0.29 -11.46
N GLU A 34 -7.06 -1.08 -10.56
CA GLU A 34 -8.49 -1.36 -10.48
C GLU A 34 -8.99 -1.06 -9.07
N LYS A 35 -10.06 -0.27 -8.97
CA LYS A 35 -10.69 0.15 -7.72
C LYS A 35 -12.19 -0.06 -7.80
N ARG A 36 -12.77 -0.60 -6.74
CA ARG A 36 -14.20 -0.92 -6.68
C ARG A 36 -14.77 -0.55 -5.32
N GLN A 37 -16.01 -0.09 -5.29
CA GLN A 37 -16.81 -0.04 -4.07
C GLN A 37 -17.35 -1.42 -3.75
N GLY A 38 -17.45 -1.77 -2.47
CA GLY A 38 -17.96 -3.06 -2.01
C GLY A 38 -16.86 -4.11 -1.79
N LEU A 39 -17.27 -5.36 -1.80
CA LEU A 39 -16.44 -6.48 -1.37
C LEU A 39 -15.49 -6.97 -2.48
N VAL A 40 -14.34 -7.50 -2.06
CA VAL A 40 -13.37 -8.12 -2.95
C VAL A 40 -13.98 -9.24 -3.76
N GLY A 41 -14.79 -10.11 -3.11
CA GLY A 41 -15.44 -11.26 -3.72
C GLY A 41 -16.39 -10.89 -4.86
N ASP A 42 -17.01 -9.72 -4.83
CA ASP A 42 -17.96 -9.29 -5.86
C ASP A 42 -17.26 -8.83 -7.16
N HIS A 43 -15.99 -8.45 -7.06
CA HIS A 43 -15.29 -7.77 -8.15
C HIS A 43 -14.05 -8.51 -8.63
N PHE A 44 -13.15 -8.89 -7.72
CA PHE A 44 -11.83 -9.43 -8.06
C PHE A 44 -11.80 -10.96 -8.23
N THR A 45 -12.92 -11.65 -8.12
CA THR A 45 -13.10 -13.04 -8.54
C THR A 45 -13.29 -13.20 -10.05
N LYS A 46 -13.61 -12.10 -10.73
CA LYS A 46 -13.88 -12.09 -12.17
C LYS A 46 -12.57 -12.08 -12.94
N GLU A 47 -12.36 -13.09 -13.78
CA GLU A 47 -11.14 -13.25 -14.58
C GLU A 47 -10.84 -12.00 -15.44
N ASN A 48 -11.86 -11.36 -16.00
CA ASN A 48 -11.71 -10.17 -16.82
C ASN A 48 -11.20 -8.95 -16.03
N VAL A 49 -11.40 -8.89 -14.70
CA VAL A 49 -10.86 -7.83 -13.84
C VAL A 49 -9.40 -8.11 -13.53
N ILE A 50 -9.06 -9.35 -13.16
CA ILE A 50 -7.68 -9.74 -12.88
C ILE A 50 -6.79 -9.61 -14.12
N LYS A 51 -7.30 -9.93 -15.32
CA LYS A 51 -6.56 -9.73 -16.58
C LYS A 51 -6.17 -8.29 -16.89
N LYS A 52 -6.84 -7.31 -16.29
CA LYS A 52 -6.47 -5.88 -16.40
C LYS A 52 -5.33 -5.48 -15.47
N LEU A 53 -4.89 -6.39 -14.60
CA LEU A 53 -3.85 -6.17 -13.60
C LEU A 53 -2.67 -7.13 -13.84
N PRO A 54 -2.03 -7.11 -15.01
CA PRO A 54 -0.91 -7.99 -15.31
C PRO A 54 0.30 -7.64 -14.43
N GLY A 55 1.23 -8.61 -14.33
CA GLY A 55 2.54 -8.38 -13.73
C GLY A 55 2.88 -9.25 -12.53
N ASN A 56 4.11 -9.08 -12.07
CA ASN A 56 4.72 -9.86 -11.00
C ASN A 56 4.80 -9.10 -9.67
N PHE A 57 4.42 -7.85 -9.66
CA PHE A 57 4.30 -7.00 -8.48
C PHE A 57 2.86 -6.53 -8.36
N ALA A 58 2.30 -6.61 -7.17
CA ALA A 58 1.00 -6.03 -6.87
C ALA A 58 0.88 -5.68 -5.39
N ILE A 59 0.17 -4.61 -5.10
CA ILE A 59 -0.28 -4.25 -3.75
C ILE A 59 -1.78 -4.01 -3.76
N GLY A 60 -2.44 -4.25 -2.63
CA GLY A 60 -3.87 -4.10 -2.51
C GLY A 60 -4.29 -3.53 -1.17
N HIS A 61 -5.53 -3.09 -1.10
CA HIS A 61 -6.11 -2.48 0.10
C HIS A 61 -7.62 -2.71 0.17
N ASN A 62 -8.10 -3.09 1.37
CA ASN A 62 -9.51 -3.06 1.75
C ASN A 62 -9.78 -1.79 2.54
N ARG A 63 -10.72 -0.98 2.07
CA ARG A 63 -11.07 0.28 2.71
C ARG A 63 -12.09 0.05 3.83
N TYR A 64 -11.76 0.57 5.00
CA TYR A 64 -12.69 0.85 6.08
C TYR A 64 -12.78 2.37 6.25
N SER A 65 -13.98 2.96 6.16
CA SER A 65 -14.18 4.39 6.38
C SER A 65 -14.75 4.63 7.76
N THR A 66 -14.17 5.58 8.47
CA THR A 66 -14.69 6.04 9.76
C THR A 66 -15.61 7.25 9.60
N THR A 67 -15.55 7.97 8.47
CA THR A 67 -16.30 9.20 8.21
C THR A 67 -16.47 9.48 6.71
N GLY A 68 -17.68 9.86 6.30
CA GLY A 68 -17.99 10.43 4.98
C GLY A 68 -18.36 9.42 3.88
N GLU A 69 -18.78 9.95 2.74
CA GLU A 69 -19.14 9.17 1.56
C GLU A 69 -17.96 8.36 1.01
N THR A 70 -18.21 7.11 0.65
CA THR A 70 -17.24 6.24 0.00
C THR A 70 -17.03 6.70 -1.45
N SER A 71 -16.06 7.57 -1.66
CA SER A 71 -15.66 8.00 -2.99
C SER A 71 -14.59 7.09 -3.57
N LEU A 72 -14.73 6.67 -4.83
CA LEU A 72 -13.71 5.89 -5.55
C LEU A 72 -12.31 6.52 -5.49
N ARG A 73 -12.24 7.86 -5.47
CA ARG A 73 -10.96 8.58 -5.36
C ARG A 73 -10.22 8.34 -4.03
N ASN A 74 -10.93 7.93 -2.97
CA ASN A 74 -10.36 7.62 -1.66
C ASN A 74 -9.99 6.14 -1.51
N ILE A 75 -10.33 5.29 -2.47
CA ILE A 75 -9.93 3.88 -2.45
C ILE A 75 -8.46 3.75 -2.79
N GLN A 76 -7.73 3.07 -1.93
CA GLN A 76 -6.32 2.77 -2.11
C GLN A 76 -6.13 1.44 -2.87
N PRO A 77 -4.90 1.14 -3.39
CA PRO A 77 -3.66 1.91 -3.29
C PRO A 77 -3.68 3.20 -4.10
N PHE A 78 -2.93 4.23 -3.66
CA PHE A 78 -2.69 5.42 -4.46
C PHE A 78 -1.46 5.23 -5.33
N PHE A 79 -1.55 5.70 -6.56
CA PHE A 79 -0.45 5.72 -7.51
C PHE A 79 -0.05 7.16 -7.83
N ALA A 80 1.25 7.39 -7.93
CA ALA A 80 1.83 8.64 -8.38
C ALA A 80 3.04 8.37 -9.27
N ASP A 81 3.16 9.12 -10.37
CA ASP A 81 4.39 9.21 -11.12
C ASP A 81 5.30 10.25 -10.48
N LEU A 82 6.45 9.79 -10.02
CA LEU A 82 7.52 10.63 -9.50
C LEU A 82 8.60 10.78 -10.56
N TYR A 83 9.50 11.76 -10.38
CA TYR A 83 10.64 11.94 -11.26
C TYR A 83 11.49 10.66 -11.42
N ASP A 84 11.60 9.87 -10.37
CA ASP A 84 12.39 8.63 -10.33
C ASP A 84 11.60 7.36 -10.72
N GLY A 85 10.37 7.51 -11.18
CA GLY A 85 9.49 6.40 -11.56
C GLY A 85 8.22 6.32 -10.74
N GLY A 86 7.39 5.32 -11.02
CA GLY A 86 6.12 5.14 -10.36
C GLY A 86 6.24 4.70 -8.90
N LEU A 87 5.33 5.18 -8.08
CA LEU A 87 5.14 4.80 -6.69
C LEU A 87 3.68 4.47 -6.44
N SER A 88 3.41 3.33 -5.83
CA SER A 88 2.09 3.00 -5.31
C SER A 88 2.13 2.76 -3.81
N VAL A 89 1.13 3.27 -3.09
CA VAL A 89 1.08 3.25 -1.62
C VAL A 89 -0.27 2.74 -1.12
N ALA A 90 -0.23 1.79 -0.20
CA ALA A 90 -1.36 1.34 0.60
C ALA A 90 -1.05 1.58 2.08
N HIS A 91 -2.01 2.13 2.82
CA HIS A 91 -1.90 2.54 4.21
C HIS A 91 -3.05 1.97 5.04
N ASN A 92 -2.71 1.20 6.04
CA ASN A 92 -3.59 0.79 7.10
C ASN A 92 -3.26 1.59 8.36
N GLY A 93 -4.13 2.50 8.76
CA GLY A 93 -3.91 3.32 9.94
C GLY A 93 -4.54 4.70 9.86
N ASN A 94 -4.04 5.59 10.70
CA ASN A 94 -4.48 6.97 10.75
C ASN A 94 -3.33 7.87 11.21
N LEU A 95 -3.11 8.97 10.49
CA LEU A 95 -2.11 9.97 10.84
C LEU A 95 -2.74 11.05 11.71
N THR A 96 -2.24 11.23 12.92
CA THR A 96 -2.76 12.22 13.89
C THR A 96 -2.46 13.66 13.48
N ASN A 97 -1.41 13.88 12.69
CA ASN A 97 -1.00 15.18 12.18
C ASN A 97 -1.31 15.41 10.69
N ALA A 98 -2.18 14.58 10.07
CA ALA A 98 -2.48 14.66 8.63
C ALA A 98 -3.00 16.04 8.21
N ILE A 99 -3.87 16.66 9.01
CA ILE A 99 -4.49 17.96 8.69
C ILE A 99 -3.42 19.06 8.60
N SER A 100 -2.58 19.18 9.62
CA SER A 100 -1.53 20.21 9.67
C SER A 100 -0.46 20.01 8.57
N LEU A 101 -0.09 18.77 8.30
CA LEU A 101 0.80 18.44 7.19
C LEU A 101 0.19 18.81 5.84
N ARG A 102 -1.10 18.48 5.65
CA ARG A 102 -1.82 18.81 4.42
C ARG A 102 -1.88 20.32 4.19
N GLU A 103 -2.21 21.09 5.22
CA GLU A 103 -2.24 22.56 5.14
C GLU A 103 -0.89 23.14 4.73
N THR A 104 0.20 22.64 5.34
CA THR A 104 1.56 23.05 4.98
C THR A 104 1.90 22.70 3.54
N LEU A 105 1.60 21.47 3.11
CA LEU A 105 1.86 21.02 1.75
C LEU A 105 1.08 21.84 0.71
N VAL A 106 -0.19 22.16 0.98
CA VAL A 106 -1.02 22.99 0.08
C VAL A 106 -0.46 24.41 -0.03
N LYS A 107 -0.03 25.02 1.07
CA LYS A 107 0.65 26.33 1.06
C LYS A 107 1.94 26.30 0.21
N ASP A 108 2.61 25.16 0.18
CA ASP A 108 3.82 24.94 -0.62
C ASP A 108 3.51 24.48 -2.07
N GLY A 109 2.25 24.52 -2.48
CA GLY A 109 1.82 24.25 -3.85
C GLY A 109 1.43 22.80 -4.15
N ALA A 110 1.33 21.90 -3.17
CA ALA A 110 0.87 20.54 -3.39
C ALA A 110 -0.61 20.51 -3.78
N ILE A 111 -0.95 19.65 -4.75
CA ILE A 111 -2.31 19.47 -5.24
C ILE A 111 -2.83 18.12 -4.74
N PHE A 112 -3.91 18.16 -3.98
CA PHE A 112 -4.58 16.98 -3.46
C PHE A 112 -5.83 16.64 -4.28
N ARG A 113 -6.02 15.34 -4.55
CA ARG A 113 -7.17 14.80 -5.28
C ARG A 113 -8.15 14.06 -4.39
N THR A 114 -7.70 13.69 -3.19
CA THR A 114 -8.46 12.90 -2.23
C THR A 114 -8.53 13.59 -0.88
N THR A 115 -9.36 13.08 0.00
CA THR A 115 -9.42 13.52 1.41
C THR A 115 -8.65 12.60 2.35
N SER A 116 -7.99 11.56 1.79
CA SER A 116 -7.24 10.57 2.56
C SER A 116 -5.92 11.14 3.09
N ASP A 117 -5.59 10.80 4.32
CA ASP A 117 -4.29 11.07 4.94
C ASP A 117 -3.13 10.37 4.22
N THR A 118 -3.40 9.26 3.56
CA THR A 118 -2.41 8.53 2.75
C THR A 118 -1.85 9.38 1.61
N GLU A 119 -2.65 10.26 1.01
CA GLU A 119 -2.15 11.17 -0.03
C GLU A 119 -1.11 12.15 0.52
N THR A 120 -1.20 12.51 1.80
CA THR A 120 -0.16 13.31 2.48
C THR A 120 1.18 12.60 2.46
N ILE A 121 1.21 11.28 2.70
CA ILE A 121 2.44 10.48 2.62
C ILE A 121 3.03 10.55 1.21
N VAL A 122 2.20 10.37 0.18
CA VAL A 122 2.64 10.46 -1.23
C VAL A 122 3.24 11.83 -1.55
N GLN A 123 2.60 12.91 -1.12
CA GLN A 123 3.08 14.28 -1.32
C GLN A 123 4.41 14.55 -0.58
N LEU A 124 4.58 14.05 0.64
CA LEU A 124 5.84 14.17 1.39
C LEU A 124 6.98 13.45 0.68
N ILE A 125 6.75 12.23 0.18
CA ILE A 125 7.74 11.47 -0.59
C ILE A 125 8.10 12.22 -1.88
N ALA A 126 7.11 12.72 -2.60
CA ALA A 126 7.31 13.48 -3.84
C ALA A 126 8.13 14.77 -3.63
N LYS A 127 7.92 15.44 -2.49
CA LYS A 127 8.59 16.69 -2.13
C LYS A 127 10.02 16.51 -1.64
N SER A 128 10.38 15.31 -1.16
CA SER A 128 11.73 15.03 -0.64
C SER A 128 12.79 15.26 -1.73
N LYS A 129 13.86 15.95 -1.35
CA LYS A 129 14.99 16.27 -2.22
C LYS A 129 16.08 15.20 -2.24
N ARG A 130 15.84 14.04 -1.58
CA ARG A 130 16.77 12.93 -1.60
C ARG A 130 16.84 12.29 -2.99
N ASN A 131 17.96 11.65 -3.27
CA ASN A 131 18.19 11.02 -4.58
C ASN A 131 17.62 9.60 -4.68
N LYS A 132 17.56 8.87 -3.55
CA LYS A 132 17.08 7.47 -3.53
C LYS A 132 15.67 7.42 -2.98
N ILE A 133 14.82 6.60 -3.59
CA ILE A 133 13.41 6.46 -3.18
C ILE A 133 13.26 6.03 -1.71
N ILE A 134 14.12 5.16 -1.19
CA ILE A 134 14.07 4.75 0.21
C ILE A 134 14.38 5.93 1.14
N ASP A 135 15.34 6.77 0.80
CA ASP A 135 15.67 7.96 1.60
C ASP A 135 14.52 8.97 1.56
N LYS A 136 13.82 9.11 0.42
CA LYS A 136 12.59 9.94 0.30
C LYS A 136 11.48 9.41 1.20
N ILE A 137 11.30 8.10 1.25
CA ILE A 137 10.33 7.45 2.14
C ILE A 137 10.70 7.74 3.60
N ILE A 138 11.96 7.57 3.98
CA ILE A 138 12.45 7.85 5.33
C ILE A 138 12.21 9.33 5.71
N ASP A 139 12.49 10.27 4.82
CA ASP A 139 12.20 11.71 5.06
C ASP A 139 10.70 11.95 5.32
N ALA A 140 9.82 11.24 4.63
CA ALA A 140 8.37 11.34 4.86
C ALA A 140 7.98 10.74 6.23
N LEU A 141 8.56 9.59 6.60
CA LEU A 141 8.28 8.92 7.88
C LEU A 141 8.65 9.77 9.10
N PHE A 142 9.73 10.56 9.03
CA PHE A 142 10.10 11.48 10.10
C PHE A 142 9.11 12.62 10.32
N GLN A 143 8.22 12.88 9.37
CA GLN A 143 7.25 13.97 9.43
C GLN A 143 5.86 13.49 9.88
N ILE A 144 5.50 12.23 9.62
CA ILE A 144 4.19 11.69 9.96
C ILE A 144 4.13 11.19 11.41
N GLN A 145 2.96 11.32 12.02
CA GLN A 145 2.67 10.84 13.37
C GLN A 145 1.38 10.02 13.35
N GLY A 146 1.35 8.96 14.16
CA GLY A 146 0.18 8.11 14.30
C GLY A 146 0.52 6.62 14.27
N GLY A 147 -0.51 5.78 14.23
CA GLY A 147 -0.38 4.33 14.06
C GLY A 147 -0.59 3.94 12.60
N TYR A 148 0.41 3.30 11.99
CA TYR A 148 0.35 2.92 10.58
C TYR A 148 1.10 1.63 10.25
N ALA A 149 0.58 0.91 9.28
CA ALA A 149 1.34 -0.06 8.49
C ALA A 149 1.22 0.35 7.02
N LEU A 150 2.35 0.46 6.34
CA LEU A 150 2.43 0.88 4.94
C LEU A 150 2.98 -0.25 4.08
N VAL A 151 2.41 -0.42 2.90
CA VAL A 151 2.99 -1.21 1.83
C VAL A 151 3.15 -0.30 0.62
N LEU A 152 4.37 -0.20 0.12
CA LEU A 152 4.69 0.61 -1.05
C LEU A 152 5.29 -0.26 -2.14
N MET A 153 5.01 0.10 -3.37
CA MET A 153 5.54 -0.57 -4.55
C MET A 153 6.16 0.46 -5.48
N THR A 154 7.39 0.22 -5.87
CA THR A 154 8.08 0.95 -6.94
C THR A 154 8.34 0.04 -8.12
N ASN A 155 8.98 0.54 -9.18
CA ASN A 155 9.34 -0.26 -10.35
C ASN A 155 10.23 -1.49 -10.02
N LYS A 156 10.94 -1.47 -8.87
CA LYS A 156 11.89 -2.54 -8.50
C LYS A 156 11.71 -3.08 -7.09
N LYS A 157 11.01 -2.35 -6.23
CA LYS A 157 10.98 -2.65 -4.80
C LYS A 157 9.55 -2.82 -4.28
N LEU A 158 9.38 -3.77 -3.38
CA LEU A 158 8.25 -3.82 -2.47
C LEU A 158 8.77 -3.41 -1.09
N VAL A 159 8.12 -2.45 -0.47
CA VAL A 159 8.53 -1.90 0.83
C VAL A 159 7.40 -2.07 1.83
N GLY A 160 7.73 -2.63 3.00
CA GLY A 160 6.84 -2.73 4.14
C GLY A 160 7.35 -1.87 5.28
N ILE A 161 6.45 -1.15 5.96
CA ILE A 161 6.81 -0.26 7.06
C ILE A 161 5.80 -0.41 8.17
N ARG A 162 6.28 -0.56 9.40
CA ARG A 162 5.45 -0.58 10.60
C ARG A 162 5.76 0.62 11.48
N ASP A 163 4.73 1.24 12.06
CA ASP A 163 4.91 2.40 12.95
C ASP A 163 5.80 2.08 14.16
N PRO A 164 6.47 3.09 14.76
CA PRO A 164 7.40 2.89 15.87
C PRO A 164 6.80 2.25 17.13
N PHE A 165 5.48 2.32 17.29
CA PHE A 165 4.77 1.74 18.44
C PHE A 165 4.14 0.38 18.14
N GLY A 166 4.18 -0.06 16.86
CA GLY A 166 3.60 -1.32 16.43
C GLY A 166 2.08 -1.38 16.55
N ILE A 167 1.39 -0.24 16.44
CA ILE A 167 -0.07 -0.15 16.61
C ILE A 167 -0.80 -0.93 15.51
N ARG A 168 -0.28 -0.85 14.26
CA ARG A 168 -0.86 -1.60 13.15
C ARG A 168 -0.02 -2.84 12.83
N PRO A 169 -0.68 -3.98 12.59
CA PRO A 169 0.02 -5.22 12.29
C PRO A 169 0.58 -5.21 10.88
N LEU A 170 1.73 -5.84 10.70
CA LEU A 170 2.33 -6.17 9.42
C LEU A 170 3.17 -7.43 9.56
N VAL A 171 2.95 -8.41 8.69
CA VAL A 171 3.65 -9.69 8.70
C VAL A 171 4.33 -9.95 7.35
N ILE A 172 5.38 -10.77 7.40
CA ILE A 172 6.12 -11.24 6.22
C ILE A 172 5.86 -12.72 6.05
N GLY A 173 5.55 -13.11 4.82
CA GLY A 173 5.47 -14.49 4.38
C GLY A 173 6.33 -14.74 3.16
N LYS A 174 6.54 -16.01 2.86
CA LYS A 174 7.28 -16.48 1.69
C LYS A 174 6.46 -17.49 0.93
N LEU A 175 6.30 -17.25 -0.37
CA LEU A 175 5.70 -18.17 -1.32
C LEU A 175 6.74 -18.53 -2.39
N LYS A 176 7.27 -19.75 -2.33
CA LYS A 176 8.39 -20.18 -3.20
C LYS A 176 9.59 -19.19 -3.07
N ASN A 177 9.90 -18.49 -4.17
CA ASN A 177 10.99 -17.50 -4.21
C ASN A 177 10.51 -16.05 -4.08
N SER A 178 9.26 -15.82 -3.69
CA SER A 178 8.66 -14.49 -3.57
C SER A 178 8.29 -14.18 -2.14
N TYR A 179 8.33 -12.91 -1.77
CA TYR A 179 7.89 -12.42 -0.45
C TYR A 179 6.51 -11.78 -0.55
N ILE A 180 5.76 -11.92 0.52
CA ILE A 180 4.43 -11.35 0.68
C ILE A 180 4.42 -10.55 1.99
N LEU A 181 3.89 -9.34 1.92
CA LEU A 181 3.59 -8.49 3.06
C LEU A 181 2.07 -8.45 3.24
N ALA A 182 1.60 -8.68 4.44
CA ALA A 182 0.18 -8.69 4.75
C ALA A 182 -0.09 -8.11 6.14
N SER A 183 -1.32 -7.65 6.38
CA SER A 183 -1.72 -7.20 7.71
C SER A 183 -1.84 -8.36 8.71
N GLU A 184 -2.27 -9.55 8.25
CA GLU A 184 -2.50 -10.72 9.10
C GLU A 184 -2.11 -12.02 8.38
N THR A 185 -1.84 -13.06 9.17
CA THR A 185 -1.39 -14.37 8.66
C THR A 185 -2.46 -15.09 7.84
N CYS A 186 -3.76 -14.83 8.06
CA CYS A 186 -4.82 -15.44 7.26
C CYS A 186 -4.68 -15.14 5.76
N ALA A 187 -4.10 -13.98 5.39
CA ALA A 187 -3.81 -13.67 4.01
C ALA A 187 -2.66 -14.50 3.44
N LEU A 188 -1.70 -14.91 4.28
CA LEU A 188 -0.63 -15.82 3.90
C LEU A 188 -1.16 -17.24 3.72
N ASP A 189 -2.03 -17.68 4.65
CA ASP A 189 -2.60 -19.03 4.65
C ASP A 189 -3.41 -19.29 3.36
N ILE A 190 -4.29 -18.36 2.98
CA ILE A 190 -5.14 -18.52 1.80
C ILE A 190 -4.36 -18.64 0.50
N VAL A 191 -3.17 -18.01 0.41
CA VAL A 191 -2.31 -18.06 -0.78
C VAL A 191 -1.27 -19.19 -0.70
N GLY A 192 -1.22 -19.94 0.41
CA GLY A 192 -0.26 -21.02 0.63
C GLY A 192 1.16 -20.53 0.90
N ALA A 193 1.32 -19.34 1.45
CA ALA A 193 2.61 -18.79 1.84
C ALA A 193 2.96 -19.19 3.27
N SER A 194 4.24 -19.45 3.50
CA SER A 194 4.77 -19.71 4.86
C SER A 194 4.99 -18.38 5.58
N PHE A 195 4.51 -18.26 6.80
CA PHE A 195 4.81 -17.16 7.71
C PHE A 195 6.30 -17.18 8.08
N ILE A 196 6.97 -16.03 8.03
CA ILE A 196 8.35 -15.87 8.47
C ILE A 196 8.39 -15.20 9.84
N ARG A 197 7.88 -13.98 9.93
CA ARG A 197 7.83 -13.20 11.18
C ARG A 197 6.92 -11.98 11.04
N GLU A 198 6.65 -11.33 12.13
CA GLU A 198 6.13 -9.95 12.11
C GLU A 198 7.22 -8.97 11.67
N VAL A 199 6.79 -7.85 11.11
CA VAL A 199 7.64 -6.66 10.93
C VAL A 199 7.80 -6.01 12.30
N GLU A 200 9.02 -5.68 12.69
CA GLU A 200 9.28 -5.08 14.00
C GLU A 200 8.77 -3.63 14.07
N ASN A 201 8.61 -3.14 15.30
CA ASN A 201 8.19 -1.76 15.52
C ASN A 201 9.23 -0.78 14.96
N GLY A 202 8.80 0.15 14.11
CA GLY A 202 9.68 1.10 13.45
C GLY A 202 10.56 0.53 12.34
N GLU A 203 10.33 -0.71 11.94
CA GLU A 203 11.10 -1.37 10.89
C GLU A 203 10.62 -0.96 9.49
N ILE A 204 11.59 -0.82 8.59
CA ILE A 204 11.40 -0.70 7.15
C ILE A 204 12.00 -1.94 6.50
N ILE A 205 11.17 -2.69 5.79
CA ILE A 205 11.59 -3.85 5.01
C ILE A 205 11.59 -3.49 3.55
N VAL A 206 12.67 -3.80 2.86
CA VAL A 206 12.79 -3.65 1.42
C VAL A 206 13.01 -5.01 0.78
N VAL A 207 12.13 -5.36 -0.14
CA VAL A 207 12.28 -6.53 -1.00
C VAL A 207 12.68 -6.06 -2.39
N GLU A 208 13.86 -6.44 -2.83
CA GLU A 208 14.41 -6.17 -4.17
C GLU A 208 15.15 -7.41 -4.65
N ASP A 209 14.98 -7.79 -5.91
CA ASP A 209 15.63 -8.96 -6.54
C ASP A 209 15.51 -10.26 -5.69
N LYS A 210 14.34 -10.49 -5.12
CA LYS A 210 14.03 -11.65 -4.25
C LYS A 210 14.87 -11.72 -2.97
N LYS A 211 15.40 -10.60 -2.52
CA LYS A 211 16.13 -10.45 -1.25
C LYS A 211 15.38 -9.48 -0.34
N ILE A 212 15.48 -9.72 0.95
CA ILE A 212 15.01 -8.81 2.00
C ILE A 212 16.21 -8.11 2.62
N THR A 213 16.08 -6.81 2.80
CA THR A 213 16.98 -5.97 3.60
C THR A 213 16.17 -5.04 4.48
#